data_dc4b4dd9e6e37718725fa72d0296a655
#
_entry.id   dc4b4dd9e6e37718725fa72d0296a655
#
_cell.length_a   1.000
_cell.length_b   1.000
_cell.length_c   1.000
_cell.angle_alpha   90.00
_cell.angle_beta   90.00
_cell.angle_gamma   90.00
#
_symmetry.space_group_name_H-M   'P 1'
#
loop_
_entity.id
_entity.type
_entity.pdbx_description
1 polymer ?
#
loop_
_entity_poly.entity_id
_entity_poly.type
_entity_poly.pdbx_seq_one_letter_code
_entity_poly.pdbx_strand_id
1 'polypeptide(L)'
;MPRLAGIRYNLPMPPAIQCRDLRKTYDGKVEAVRGLNLDIAIGECFGLLGPNGAGKTTTIEILEGLLQPTSGEVTILGHNWQKNEREMREWLGISLQETRLSEKLTVRETIELFASFYREPRSSDEVLEQLQLTEKSDSWVGKLSGGQRQRLAVATALVCNPKILFLDEPTTGLDPQSRRQLWDIIREFQSNGGTVLLTTHYMDEAERLCDRLAIVDHGQIIAEGSPSDLIERLGGHHVVEFSVSSNGTLSEKKDGIWRSLPSVESVREDDGLIALNVKQPHLTIPALLDAIDREGTHLQHLTTRQASLENVFVRLTGRHLREE
;
A
#
# COMPACT_ATOMS: atom_id res chain seq x y z
N MET A 1 -17.72 -44.39 31.94
CA MET A 1 -18.18 -43.13 31.31
C MET A 1 -17.09 -42.61 30.40
N PRO A 2 -17.26 -42.62 29.07
CA PRO A 2 -16.24 -42.09 28.16
C PRO A 2 -16.27 -40.55 28.15
N ARG A 3 -15.09 -39.92 28.28
CA ARG A 3 -14.90 -38.47 28.16
C ARG A 3 -15.18 -38.06 26.72
N LEU A 4 -16.18 -37.22 26.53
CA LEU A 4 -16.44 -36.53 25.28
C LEU A 4 -15.24 -35.58 25.00
N ALA A 5 -14.42 -35.94 24.03
CA ALA A 5 -13.43 -35.09 23.47
C ALA A 5 -14.15 -33.93 22.76
N GLY A 6 -13.99 -32.71 23.29
CA GLY A 6 -14.60 -31.51 22.72
C GLY A 6 -14.06 -31.26 21.33
N ILE A 7 -14.91 -31.37 20.33
CA ILE A 7 -14.67 -30.89 18.98
C ILE A 7 -14.63 -29.35 19.07
N ARG A 8 -13.43 -28.77 19.09
CA ARG A 8 -13.28 -27.33 18.87
C ARG A 8 -13.64 -27.10 17.41
N TYR A 9 -14.83 -26.62 17.16
CA TYR A 9 -15.16 -26.00 15.88
C TYR A 9 -14.23 -24.80 15.72
N ASN A 10 -13.28 -24.93 14.81
CA ASN A 10 -12.44 -23.84 14.39
C ASN A 10 -13.30 -22.95 13.46
N LEU A 11 -14.22 -22.19 14.05
CA LEU A 11 -14.93 -21.13 13.30
C LEU A 11 -13.87 -20.12 12.88
N PRO A 12 -13.82 -19.73 11.61
CA PRO A 12 -12.91 -18.69 11.18
C PRO A 12 -13.17 -17.45 12.04
N MET A 13 -12.11 -16.90 12.63
CA MET A 13 -12.23 -15.65 13.38
C MET A 13 -12.80 -14.58 12.46
N PRO A 14 -13.73 -13.75 12.95
CA PRO A 14 -14.26 -12.67 12.13
C PRO A 14 -13.12 -11.74 11.69
N PRO A 15 -13.19 -11.18 10.46
CA PRO A 15 -12.17 -10.26 9.99
C PRO A 15 -12.12 -9.02 10.88
N ALA A 16 -10.95 -8.38 10.94
CA ALA A 16 -10.77 -7.11 11.63
C ALA A 16 -11.58 -6.00 10.95
N ILE A 17 -11.59 -6.00 9.62
CA ILE A 17 -12.37 -5.06 8.81
C ILE A 17 -13.10 -5.85 7.73
N GLN A 18 -14.39 -5.54 7.55
CA GLN A 18 -15.20 -6.11 6.49
C GLN A 18 -16.03 -5.04 5.80
N CYS A 19 -15.98 -5.01 4.47
CA CYS A 19 -16.82 -4.18 3.62
C CYS A 19 -17.65 -5.05 2.68
N ARG A 20 -18.90 -4.69 2.46
CA ARG A 20 -19.80 -5.36 1.51
C ARG A 20 -20.53 -4.33 0.66
N ASP A 21 -20.33 -4.41 -0.66
CA ASP A 21 -20.89 -3.50 -1.69
C ASP A 21 -20.76 -2.02 -1.30
N LEU A 22 -19.59 -1.64 -0.78
CA LEU A 22 -19.34 -0.28 -0.30
C LEU A 22 -19.37 0.70 -1.47
N ARG A 23 -20.20 1.75 -1.34
CA ARG A 23 -20.36 2.78 -2.38
C ARG A 23 -20.30 4.16 -1.78
N LYS A 24 -19.67 5.08 -2.52
CA LYS A 24 -19.70 6.51 -2.21
C LYS A 24 -19.82 7.32 -3.47
N THR A 25 -20.88 8.14 -3.49
CA THR A 25 -21.13 9.12 -4.55
C THR A 25 -21.19 10.51 -3.92
N TYR A 26 -20.39 11.44 -4.44
CA TYR A 26 -20.42 12.85 -4.06
C TYR A 26 -21.36 13.62 -4.99
N ASP A 27 -22.22 14.44 -4.41
CA ASP A 27 -23.18 15.32 -5.12
C ASP A 27 -24.00 14.63 -6.21
N GLY A 28 -24.23 13.30 -6.05
CA GLY A 28 -24.95 12.49 -7.02
C GLY A 28 -24.28 12.33 -8.39
N LYS A 29 -23.00 12.75 -8.54
CA LYS A 29 -22.31 12.79 -9.83
C LYS A 29 -21.00 12.02 -9.85
N VAL A 30 -20.19 12.11 -8.79
CA VAL A 30 -18.86 11.50 -8.75
C VAL A 30 -18.92 10.25 -7.89
N GLU A 31 -18.91 9.09 -8.51
CA GLU A 31 -18.79 7.80 -7.82
C GLU A 31 -17.32 7.53 -7.47
N ALA A 32 -16.93 7.87 -6.24
CA ALA A 32 -15.58 7.66 -5.74
C ALA A 32 -15.32 6.21 -5.31
N VAL A 33 -16.35 5.50 -4.84
CA VAL A 33 -16.27 4.06 -4.49
C VAL A 33 -17.48 3.36 -5.12
N ARG A 34 -17.22 2.24 -5.84
CA ARG A 34 -18.18 1.61 -6.74
C ARG A 34 -18.42 0.13 -6.43
N GLY A 35 -18.90 -0.17 -5.22
CA GLY A 35 -19.24 -1.53 -4.82
C GLY A 35 -18.01 -2.34 -4.36
N LEU A 36 -17.19 -1.74 -3.51
CA LEU A 36 -15.99 -2.36 -2.97
C LEU A 36 -16.34 -3.42 -1.93
N ASN A 37 -15.75 -4.61 -2.09
CA ASN A 37 -15.83 -5.70 -1.13
C ASN A 37 -14.42 -5.98 -0.61
N LEU A 38 -14.25 -6.08 0.72
CA LEU A 38 -12.95 -6.23 1.35
C LEU A 38 -13.08 -6.99 2.67
N ASP A 39 -12.16 -7.92 2.91
CA ASP A 39 -11.97 -8.60 4.19
C ASP A 39 -10.50 -8.50 4.60
N ILE A 40 -10.23 -7.92 5.77
CA ILE A 40 -8.89 -7.80 6.36
C ILE A 40 -8.87 -8.64 7.63
N ALA A 41 -7.90 -9.55 7.73
CA ALA A 41 -7.76 -10.41 8.90
C ALA A 41 -7.19 -9.65 10.11
N ILE A 42 -7.41 -10.18 11.32
CA ILE A 42 -6.77 -9.66 12.53
C ILE A 42 -5.26 -9.90 12.45
N GLY A 43 -4.46 -8.89 12.76
CA GLY A 43 -2.99 -8.95 12.70
C GLY A 43 -2.39 -8.83 11.29
N GLU A 44 -3.23 -8.59 10.28
CA GLU A 44 -2.80 -8.41 8.89
C GLU A 44 -2.36 -6.95 8.63
N CYS A 45 -1.30 -6.76 7.87
CA CYS A 45 -1.00 -5.49 7.22
C CYS A 45 -1.55 -5.52 5.80
N PHE A 46 -2.60 -4.74 5.56
CA PHE A 46 -3.29 -4.68 4.28
C PHE A 46 -3.07 -3.32 3.60
N GLY A 47 -2.78 -3.35 2.29
CA GLY A 47 -2.53 -2.16 1.48
C GLY A 47 -3.68 -1.85 0.51
N LEU A 48 -4.05 -0.59 0.37
CA LEU A 48 -4.82 -0.08 -0.76
C LEU A 48 -3.87 0.66 -1.69
N LEU A 49 -3.49 0.03 -2.80
CA LEU A 49 -2.56 0.57 -3.80
C LEU A 49 -3.34 1.15 -4.98
N GLY A 50 -2.97 2.33 -5.45
CA GLY A 50 -3.63 2.92 -6.63
C GLY A 50 -3.25 4.38 -6.84
N PRO A 51 -3.60 4.95 -8.01
CA PRO A 51 -3.28 6.34 -8.33
C PRO A 51 -4.12 7.32 -7.51
N ASN A 52 -3.75 8.60 -7.57
CA ASN A 52 -4.55 9.67 -7.02
C ASN A 52 -5.94 9.68 -7.68
N GLY A 53 -6.98 9.87 -6.87
CA GLY A 53 -8.37 9.81 -7.33
C GLY A 53 -8.94 8.39 -7.55
N ALA A 54 -8.21 7.32 -7.24
CA ALA A 54 -8.72 5.95 -7.35
C ALA A 54 -9.80 5.59 -6.32
N GLY A 55 -10.01 6.41 -5.28
CA GLY A 55 -10.98 6.17 -4.21
C GLY A 55 -10.38 5.63 -2.91
N LYS A 56 -9.04 5.55 -2.78
CA LYS A 56 -8.33 5.04 -1.59
C LYS A 56 -8.68 5.84 -0.33
N THR A 57 -8.41 7.15 -0.34
CA THR A 57 -8.70 8.05 0.79
C THR A 57 -10.19 8.06 1.13
N THR A 58 -11.08 8.11 0.14
CA THR A 58 -12.53 7.99 0.40
C THR A 58 -12.90 6.68 1.09
N THR A 59 -12.27 5.58 0.69
CA THR A 59 -12.50 4.26 1.32
C THR A 59 -12.02 4.27 2.76
N ILE A 60 -10.80 4.74 3.02
CA ILE A 60 -10.23 4.75 4.38
C ILE A 60 -11.03 5.69 5.30
N GLU A 61 -11.42 6.88 4.84
CA GLU A 61 -12.27 7.82 5.60
C GLU A 61 -13.62 7.21 6.01
N ILE A 62 -14.22 6.37 5.15
CA ILE A 62 -15.44 5.65 5.51
C ILE A 62 -15.15 4.61 6.61
N LEU A 63 -14.04 3.88 6.51
CA LEU A 63 -13.64 2.89 7.50
C LEU A 63 -13.29 3.53 8.85
N GLU A 64 -12.68 4.70 8.84
CA GLU A 64 -12.38 5.52 10.01
C GLU A 64 -13.62 6.15 10.66
N GLY A 65 -14.78 6.09 9.99
CA GLY A 65 -16.02 6.73 10.44
C GLY A 65 -16.06 8.25 10.28
N LEU A 66 -15.12 8.81 9.50
CA LEU A 66 -15.07 10.24 9.17
C LEU A 66 -16.08 10.60 8.06
N LEU A 67 -16.39 9.62 7.21
CA LEU A 67 -17.28 9.78 6.08
C LEU A 67 -18.35 8.68 6.07
N GLN A 68 -19.62 9.06 5.84
CA GLN A 68 -20.68 8.06 5.68
C GLN A 68 -20.72 7.53 4.24
N PRO A 69 -20.85 6.20 4.03
CA PRO A 69 -21.07 5.64 2.71
C PRO A 69 -22.44 6.05 2.15
N THR A 70 -22.58 6.06 0.84
CA THR A 70 -23.89 6.22 0.17
C THR A 70 -24.72 4.94 0.30
N SER A 71 -24.07 3.77 0.21
CA SER A 71 -24.66 2.46 0.46
C SER A 71 -23.56 1.43 0.76
N GLY A 72 -23.99 0.23 1.15
CA GLY A 72 -23.10 -0.86 1.56
C GLY A 72 -22.94 -0.93 3.08
N GLU A 73 -22.23 -1.95 3.52
CA GLU A 73 -22.04 -2.25 4.94
C GLU A 73 -20.55 -2.27 5.28
N VAL A 74 -20.24 -1.74 6.46
CA VAL A 74 -18.91 -1.76 7.06
C VAL A 74 -19.01 -2.31 8.48
N THR A 75 -18.19 -3.31 8.78
CA THR A 75 -17.99 -3.78 10.16
C THR A 75 -16.50 -3.78 10.49
N ILE A 76 -16.19 -3.36 11.71
CA ILE A 76 -14.83 -3.33 12.26
C ILE A 76 -14.85 -4.08 13.58
N LEU A 77 -14.05 -5.14 13.70
CA LEU A 77 -14.05 -6.05 14.84
C LEU A 77 -15.46 -6.55 15.20
N GLY A 78 -16.32 -6.76 14.17
CA GLY A 78 -17.71 -7.18 14.34
C GLY A 78 -18.70 -6.07 14.73
N HIS A 79 -18.27 -4.82 14.83
CA HIS A 79 -19.07 -3.66 15.22
C HIS A 79 -19.30 -2.71 14.02
N ASN A 80 -20.35 -1.88 14.10
CA ASN A 80 -20.61 -0.84 13.11
C ASN A 80 -20.66 0.54 13.75
N TRP A 81 -20.33 1.57 12.95
CA TRP A 81 -20.26 2.96 13.41
C TRP A 81 -21.55 3.49 14.01
N GLN A 82 -22.70 3.10 13.48
CA GLN A 82 -24.00 3.60 13.92
C GLN A 82 -24.37 3.19 15.35
N LYS A 83 -23.85 2.04 15.82
CA LYS A 83 -24.21 1.48 17.12
C LYS A 83 -23.08 1.58 18.16
N ASN A 84 -21.83 1.57 17.71
CA ASN A 84 -20.67 1.38 18.59
C ASN A 84 -19.59 2.45 18.42
N GLU A 85 -19.92 3.64 17.95
CA GLU A 85 -18.98 4.70 17.60
C GLU A 85 -17.96 4.99 18.72
N ARG A 86 -18.42 5.15 19.96
CA ARG A 86 -17.55 5.48 21.10
C ARG A 86 -16.51 4.38 21.39
N GLU A 87 -16.94 3.12 21.32
CA GLU A 87 -16.05 1.98 21.58
C GLU A 87 -15.05 1.80 20.44
N MET A 88 -15.50 1.97 19.20
CA MET A 88 -14.66 1.84 18.02
C MET A 88 -13.55 2.90 18.00
N ARG A 89 -13.84 4.13 18.44
CA ARG A 89 -12.81 5.19 18.54
C ARG A 89 -11.68 4.86 19.51
N GLU A 90 -11.91 4.05 20.52
CA GLU A 90 -10.87 3.58 21.47
C GLU A 90 -9.96 2.50 20.84
N TRP A 91 -10.42 1.82 19.78
CA TRP A 91 -9.69 0.71 19.15
C TRP A 91 -8.93 1.12 17.89
N LEU A 92 -9.15 2.32 17.41
CA LEU A 92 -8.60 2.78 16.13
C LEU A 92 -7.58 3.88 16.34
N GLY A 93 -6.38 3.66 15.80
CA GLY A 93 -5.38 4.70 15.61
C GLY A 93 -5.46 5.21 14.19
N ILE A 94 -5.54 6.52 14.01
CA ILE A 94 -5.71 7.13 12.69
C ILE A 94 -4.60 8.15 12.46
N SER A 95 -3.86 8.00 11.37
CA SER A 95 -2.87 8.97 10.89
C SER A 95 -3.25 9.40 9.48
N LEU A 96 -3.78 10.60 9.35
CA LEU A 96 -4.20 11.19 8.08
C LEU A 96 -3.00 11.65 7.27
N GLN A 97 -3.15 11.76 5.95
CA GLN A 97 -2.13 12.24 5.02
C GLN A 97 -1.57 13.62 5.43
N GLU A 98 -2.43 14.56 5.82
CA GLU A 98 -2.05 15.85 6.38
C GLU A 98 -2.50 15.96 7.84
N THR A 99 -1.73 15.44 8.77
CA THR A 99 -1.99 15.64 10.19
C THR A 99 -1.42 17.01 10.63
N ARG A 100 -2.31 17.98 10.85
CA ARG A 100 -1.93 19.32 11.32
C ARG A 100 -1.79 19.36 12.83
N LEU A 101 -0.58 19.22 13.31
CA LEU A 101 -0.24 19.35 14.72
C LEU A 101 0.09 20.81 15.08
N SER A 102 -0.21 21.23 16.32
CA SER A 102 0.11 22.59 16.80
C SER A 102 1.62 22.79 16.85
N GLU A 103 2.15 23.74 16.10
CA GLU A 103 3.57 24.08 16.06
C GLU A 103 4.11 24.64 17.39
N LYS A 104 3.22 25.11 18.27
CA LYS A 104 3.52 25.72 19.56
C LYS A 104 3.50 24.76 20.74
N LEU A 105 3.22 23.50 20.51
CA LEU A 105 3.38 22.43 21.49
C LEU A 105 4.71 21.72 21.30
N THR A 106 5.25 21.18 22.39
CA THR A 106 6.37 20.23 22.32
C THR A 106 5.86 18.87 21.84
N VAL A 107 6.81 18.01 21.44
CA VAL A 107 6.50 16.62 21.05
C VAL A 107 5.78 15.90 22.19
N ARG A 108 6.29 16.02 23.42
CA ARG A 108 5.68 15.43 24.61
C ARG A 108 4.28 15.95 24.86
N GLU A 109 4.11 17.26 24.93
CA GLU A 109 2.79 17.88 25.13
C GLU A 109 1.78 17.46 24.07
N THR A 110 2.22 17.26 22.83
CA THR A 110 1.37 16.78 21.76
C THR A 110 0.89 15.34 22.03
N ILE A 111 1.80 14.42 22.39
CA ILE A 111 1.42 13.03 22.71
C ILE A 111 0.51 12.99 23.94
N GLU A 112 0.82 13.74 24.99
CA GLU A 112 0.01 13.82 26.22
C GLU A 112 -1.39 14.39 25.95
N LEU A 113 -1.48 15.40 25.08
CA LEU A 113 -2.77 15.94 24.62
C LEU A 113 -3.62 14.85 23.94
N PHE A 114 -3.06 14.10 23.01
CA PHE A 114 -3.80 13.02 22.34
C PHE A 114 -4.12 11.88 23.30
N ALA A 115 -3.20 11.52 24.19
CA ALA A 115 -3.43 10.53 25.25
C ALA A 115 -4.66 10.89 26.12
N SER A 116 -4.86 12.17 26.40
CA SER A 116 -5.97 12.65 27.25
C SER A 116 -7.38 12.40 26.66
N PHE A 117 -7.49 12.08 25.38
CA PHE A 117 -8.77 11.76 24.74
C PHE A 117 -9.22 10.32 24.96
N TYR A 118 -8.34 9.45 25.46
CA TYR A 118 -8.58 8.00 25.59
C TYR A 118 -8.61 7.58 27.06
N ARG A 119 -9.31 6.47 27.34
CA ARG A 119 -9.47 5.97 28.72
C ARG A 119 -8.23 5.26 29.24
N GLU A 120 -7.59 4.48 28.38
CA GLU A 120 -6.43 3.66 28.70
C GLU A 120 -5.30 3.88 27.67
N PRO A 121 -4.75 5.12 27.63
CA PRO A 121 -3.68 5.41 26.69
C PRO A 121 -2.38 4.71 27.10
N ARG A 122 -1.49 4.53 26.13
CA ARG A 122 -0.12 4.12 26.41
C ARG A 122 0.66 5.25 27.07
N SER A 123 1.71 4.88 27.77
CA SER A 123 2.65 5.85 28.35
C SER A 123 3.29 6.71 27.23
N SER A 124 3.33 8.03 27.44
CA SER A 124 3.98 8.94 26.50
C SER A 124 5.47 8.62 26.32
N ASP A 125 6.15 8.14 27.36
CA ASP A 125 7.55 7.74 27.28
C ASP A 125 7.75 6.50 26.41
N GLU A 126 6.90 5.47 26.53
CA GLU A 126 6.92 4.30 25.66
C GLU A 126 6.70 4.66 24.19
N VAL A 127 5.74 5.55 23.93
CA VAL A 127 5.44 5.99 22.56
C VAL A 127 6.59 6.83 21.99
N LEU A 128 7.19 7.73 22.79
CA LEU A 128 8.37 8.49 22.40
C LEU A 128 9.56 7.59 22.04
N GLU A 129 9.81 6.56 22.82
CA GLU A 129 10.88 5.59 22.59
C GLU A 129 10.63 4.81 21.29
N GLN A 130 9.44 4.22 21.14
CA GLN A 130 9.06 3.44 19.95
C GLN A 130 9.20 4.26 18.66
N LEU A 131 8.79 5.53 18.70
CA LEU A 131 8.86 6.42 17.54
C LEU A 131 10.23 7.10 17.36
N GLN A 132 11.22 6.77 18.21
CA GLN A 132 12.56 7.37 18.19
C GLN A 132 12.51 8.92 18.29
N LEU A 133 11.67 9.43 19.18
CA LEU A 133 11.44 10.86 19.40
C LEU A 133 11.88 11.32 20.80
N THR A 134 12.46 10.44 21.62
CA THR A 134 12.85 10.73 23.01
C THR A 134 13.77 11.96 23.11
N GLU A 135 14.79 12.06 22.24
CA GLU A 135 15.72 13.21 22.22
C GLU A 135 15.06 14.52 21.77
N LYS A 136 13.86 14.46 21.21
CA LYS A 136 13.06 15.57 20.71
C LYS A 136 11.84 15.86 21.56
N SER A 137 11.67 15.17 22.70
CA SER A 137 10.50 15.30 23.58
C SER A 137 10.15 16.74 23.92
N ASP A 138 11.15 17.55 24.23
CA ASP A 138 10.99 18.96 24.62
C ASP A 138 11.13 19.94 23.43
N SER A 139 11.31 19.43 22.21
CA SER A 139 11.37 20.26 21.01
C SER A 139 9.97 20.65 20.55
N TRP A 140 9.80 21.87 20.11
CA TRP A 140 8.54 22.32 19.51
C TRP A 140 8.28 21.59 18.19
N VAL A 141 7.03 21.23 17.93
CA VAL A 141 6.59 20.55 16.69
C VAL A 141 6.99 21.34 15.45
N GLY A 142 6.90 22.67 15.48
CA GLY A 142 7.32 23.53 14.37
C GLY A 142 8.82 23.45 14.02
N LYS A 143 9.67 22.90 14.90
CA LYS A 143 11.12 22.72 14.67
C LYS A 143 11.51 21.33 14.19
N LEU A 144 10.55 20.41 14.04
CA LEU A 144 10.79 19.05 13.59
C LEU A 144 11.06 19.00 12.08
N SER A 145 11.94 18.07 11.68
CA SER A 145 12.03 17.67 10.27
C SER A 145 10.73 17.02 9.76
N GLY A 146 10.54 16.91 8.45
CA GLY A 146 9.38 16.24 7.87
C GLY A 146 9.22 14.81 8.41
N GLY A 147 10.31 14.02 8.42
CA GLY A 147 10.28 12.65 8.95
C GLY A 147 9.97 12.57 10.44
N GLN A 148 10.49 13.50 11.25
CA GLN A 148 10.17 13.58 12.69
C GLN A 148 8.70 13.97 12.90
N ARG A 149 8.18 14.91 12.12
CA ARG A 149 6.76 15.31 12.16
C ARG A 149 5.83 14.16 11.77
N GLN A 150 6.20 13.40 10.76
CA GLN A 150 5.42 12.22 10.34
C GLN A 150 5.43 11.12 11.41
N ARG A 151 6.59 10.83 12.04
CA ARG A 151 6.64 9.91 13.18
C ARG A 151 5.79 10.40 14.36
N LEU A 152 5.77 11.72 14.63
CA LEU A 152 4.89 12.27 15.65
C LEU A 152 3.41 12.10 15.29
N ALA A 153 3.02 12.26 14.01
CA ALA A 153 1.65 11.99 13.56
C ALA A 153 1.26 10.53 13.81
N VAL A 154 2.14 9.58 13.51
CA VAL A 154 1.91 8.17 13.85
C VAL A 154 1.91 7.93 15.37
N ALA A 155 2.75 8.64 16.14
CA ALA A 155 2.73 8.57 17.62
C ALA A 155 1.35 8.93 18.19
N THR A 156 0.72 9.99 17.67
CA THR A 156 -0.63 10.39 18.11
C THR A 156 -1.69 9.34 17.78
N ALA A 157 -1.49 8.53 16.73
CA ALA A 157 -2.36 7.40 16.40
C ALA A 157 -2.08 6.15 17.25
N LEU A 158 -0.84 5.97 17.75
CA LEU A 158 -0.47 4.80 18.55
C LEU A 158 -0.72 4.97 20.05
N VAL A 159 -0.84 6.21 20.53
CA VAL A 159 -1.00 6.50 21.96
C VAL A 159 -2.30 5.93 22.55
N CYS A 160 -3.34 5.74 21.74
CA CYS A 160 -4.60 5.12 22.17
C CYS A 160 -4.51 3.60 22.38
N ASN A 161 -3.34 2.97 22.18
CA ASN A 161 -3.17 1.52 22.20
C ASN A 161 -4.12 0.79 21.22
N PRO A 162 -4.10 1.15 19.95
CA PRO A 162 -5.12 0.71 18.99
C PRO A 162 -5.03 -0.78 18.69
N LYS A 163 -6.16 -1.39 18.32
CA LYS A 163 -6.21 -2.73 17.71
C LYS A 163 -6.00 -2.67 16.21
N ILE A 164 -6.41 -1.56 15.59
CA ILE A 164 -6.27 -1.30 14.16
C ILE A 164 -5.65 0.07 13.96
N LEU A 165 -4.62 0.14 13.12
CA LEU A 165 -3.93 1.36 12.73
C LEU A 165 -4.26 1.68 11.26
N PHE A 166 -4.85 2.85 11.03
CA PHE A 166 -5.10 3.42 9.71
C PHE A 166 -4.01 4.42 9.36
N LEU A 167 -3.43 4.28 8.17
CA LEU A 167 -2.35 5.12 7.68
C LEU A 167 -2.66 5.58 6.25
N ASP A 168 -2.99 6.85 6.07
CA ASP A 168 -3.22 7.40 4.73
C ASP A 168 -1.93 8.00 4.19
N GLU A 169 -1.32 7.31 3.20
CA GLU A 169 -0.06 7.67 2.54
C GLU A 169 1.09 8.04 3.51
N PRO A 170 1.44 7.17 4.46
CA PRO A 170 2.25 7.54 5.61
C PRO A 170 3.69 7.96 5.29
N THR A 171 4.22 7.63 4.11
CA THR A 171 5.60 7.92 3.76
C THR A 171 5.76 8.96 2.65
N THR A 172 4.67 9.59 2.22
CA THR A 172 4.71 10.61 1.17
C THR A 172 5.57 11.79 1.58
N GLY A 173 6.49 12.19 0.68
CA GLY A 173 7.40 13.31 0.92
C GLY A 173 8.55 13.03 1.90
N LEU A 174 8.73 11.81 2.37
CA LEU A 174 9.83 11.42 3.25
C LEU A 174 11.09 11.02 2.48
N ASP A 175 12.24 11.39 3.02
CA ASP A 175 13.52 10.86 2.56
C ASP A 175 13.63 9.33 2.80
N PRO A 176 14.51 8.61 2.07
CA PRO A 176 14.61 7.15 2.17
C PRO A 176 14.93 6.61 3.56
N GLN A 177 15.64 7.38 4.40
CA GLN A 177 15.96 6.97 5.76
C GLN A 177 14.75 7.07 6.68
N SER A 178 14.05 8.21 6.64
CA SER A 178 12.82 8.44 7.41
C SER A 178 11.72 7.44 7.03
N ARG A 179 11.61 7.10 5.74
CA ARG A 179 10.69 6.08 5.24
C ARG A 179 10.97 4.71 5.88
N ARG A 180 12.23 4.25 5.88
CA ARG A 180 12.60 2.97 6.50
C ARG A 180 12.31 2.93 7.99
N GLN A 181 12.61 4.01 8.72
CA GLN A 181 12.30 4.09 10.15
C GLN A 181 10.79 3.95 10.41
N LEU A 182 9.96 4.57 9.58
CA LEU A 182 8.50 4.44 9.72
C LEU A 182 8.02 3.03 9.38
N TRP A 183 8.60 2.38 8.37
CA TRP A 183 8.31 0.98 8.07
C TRP A 183 8.64 0.03 9.22
N ASP A 184 9.75 0.25 9.90
CA ASP A 184 10.13 -0.56 11.06
C ASP A 184 9.12 -0.41 12.22
N ILE A 185 8.63 0.81 12.46
CA ILE A 185 7.58 1.08 13.44
C ILE A 185 6.27 0.36 13.10
N ILE A 186 5.85 0.43 11.83
CA ILE A 186 4.62 -0.23 11.35
C ILE A 186 4.73 -1.76 11.52
N ARG A 187 5.88 -2.33 11.15
CA ARG A 187 6.14 -3.77 11.31
C ARG A 187 6.17 -4.19 12.77
N GLU A 188 6.77 -3.40 13.64
CA GLU A 188 6.76 -3.66 15.07
C GLU A 188 5.33 -3.68 15.62
N PHE A 189 4.49 -2.71 15.25
CA PHE A 189 3.08 -2.69 15.66
C PHE A 189 2.34 -3.94 15.17
N GLN A 190 2.52 -4.34 13.92
CA GLN A 190 1.93 -5.55 13.36
C GLN A 190 2.44 -6.81 14.07
N SER A 191 3.75 -6.94 14.29
CA SER A 191 4.35 -8.12 14.95
C SER A 191 3.85 -8.32 16.38
N ASN A 192 3.41 -7.24 17.03
CA ASN A 192 2.75 -7.28 18.33
C ASN A 192 1.24 -7.60 18.24
N GLY A 193 0.75 -8.03 17.07
CA GLY A 193 -0.64 -8.46 16.84
C GLY A 193 -1.58 -7.35 16.39
N GLY A 194 -1.08 -6.14 16.14
CA GLY A 194 -1.87 -5.04 15.59
C GLY A 194 -2.25 -5.29 14.12
N THR A 195 -3.45 -4.85 13.74
CA THR A 195 -3.89 -4.85 12.35
C THR A 195 -3.57 -3.49 11.72
N VAL A 196 -3.06 -3.48 10.48
CA VAL A 196 -2.74 -2.24 9.76
C VAL A 196 -3.52 -2.18 8.47
N LEU A 197 -4.15 -1.04 8.19
CA LEU A 197 -4.63 -0.69 6.87
C LEU A 197 -3.92 0.57 6.41
N LEU A 198 -3.17 0.48 5.33
CA LEU A 198 -2.49 1.63 4.75
C LEU A 198 -2.93 1.89 3.32
N THR A 199 -2.96 3.17 2.94
CA THR A 199 -3.02 3.55 1.53
C THR A 199 -1.63 3.94 1.07
N THR A 200 -1.31 3.65 -0.17
CA THR A 200 -0.07 4.09 -0.77
C THR A 200 -0.17 4.15 -2.30
N HIS A 201 0.67 4.94 -2.90
CA HIS A 201 0.97 4.89 -4.32
C HIS A 201 2.41 4.39 -4.58
N TYR A 202 3.18 4.11 -3.51
CA TYR A 202 4.53 3.53 -3.60
C TYR A 202 4.47 2.01 -3.59
N MET A 203 4.91 1.39 -4.68
CA MET A 203 4.90 -0.08 -4.82
C MET A 203 5.89 -0.76 -3.90
N ASP A 204 7.05 -0.17 -3.68
CA ASP A 204 8.07 -0.67 -2.76
C ASP A 204 7.60 -0.70 -1.30
N GLU A 205 6.76 0.26 -0.91
CA GLU A 205 6.10 0.26 0.41
C GLU A 205 5.12 -0.90 0.53
N ALA A 206 4.24 -1.06 -0.49
CA ALA A 206 3.28 -2.15 -0.51
C ALA A 206 3.95 -3.54 -0.52
N GLU A 207 5.01 -3.73 -1.32
CA GLU A 207 5.78 -4.97 -1.37
C GLU A 207 6.47 -5.30 -0.04
N ARG A 208 6.89 -4.27 0.70
CA ARG A 208 7.61 -4.45 1.96
C ARG A 208 6.73 -4.64 3.16
N LEU A 209 5.63 -3.93 3.26
CA LEU A 209 4.80 -3.86 4.47
C LEU A 209 3.61 -4.81 4.41
N CYS A 210 2.98 -4.97 3.25
CA CYS A 210 1.69 -5.61 3.17
C CYS A 210 1.80 -7.13 3.06
N ASP A 211 1.02 -7.84 3.87
CA ASP A 211 0.78 -9.28 3.70
C ASP A 211 -0.12 -9.52 2.48
N ARG A 212 -1.16 -8.69 2.34
CA ARG A 212 -2.03 -8.61 1.18
C ARG A 212 -2.30 -7.16 0.83
N LEU A 213 -2.66 -6.94 -0.42
CA LEU A 213 -3.09 -5.64 -0.90
C LEU A 213 -4.20 -5.77 -1.94
N ALA A 214 -4.96 -4.70 -2.09
CA ALA A 214 -5.88 -4.50 -3.20
C ALA A 214 -5.39 -3.36 -4.09
N ILE A 215 -5.33 -3.62 -5.39
CA ILE A 215 -5.10 -2.58 -6.39
C ILE A 215 -6.45 -1.95 -6.71
N VAL A 216 -6.56 -0.65 -6.44
CA VAL A 216 -7.79 0.13 -6.64
C VAL A 216 -7.62 1.05 -7.84
N ASP A 217 -8.57 1.02 -8.76
CA ASP A 217 -8.64 1.97 -9.85
C ASP A 217 -10.12 2.33 -10.12
N HIS A 218 -10.38 3.61 -10.38
CA HIS A 218 -11.73 4.14 -10.64
C HIS A 218 -12.80 3.69 -9.63
N GLY A 219 -12.45 3.62 -8.34
CA GLY A 219 -13.35 3.26 -7.25
C GLY A 219 -13.65 1.77 -7.11
N GLN A 220 -12.89 0.90 -7.79
CA GLN A 220 -13.07 -0.55 -7.76
C GLN A 220 -11.75 -1.28 -7.45
N ILE A 221 -11.84 -2.42 -6.79
CA ILE A 221 -10.71 -3.34 -6.66
C ILE A 221 -10.57 -4.09 -7.99
N ILE A 222 -9.41 -3.94 -8.65
CA ILE A 222 -9.09 -4.61 -9.92
C ILE A 222 -8.20 -5.83 -9.75
N ALA A 223 -7.49 -5.93 -8.63
CA ALA A 223 -6.75 -7.13 -8.21
C ALA A 223 -6.57 -7.13 -6.70
N GLU A 224 -6.50 -8.31 -6.10
CA GLU A 224 -6.26 -8.53 -4.66
C GLU A 224 -5.43 -9.79 -4.47
N GLY A 225 -4.49 -9.75 -3.52
CA GLY A 225 -3.62 -10.87 -3.17
C GLY A 225 -2.39 -10.44 -2.40
N SER A 226 -1.51 -11.39 -2.08
CA SER A 226 -0.18 -11.02 -1.58
C SER A 226 0.65 -10.34 -2.69
N PRO A 227 1.61 -9.47 -2.34
CA PRO A 227 2.51 -8.88 -3.34
C PRO A 227 3.15 -9.94 -4.24
N SER A 228 3.65 -11.03 -3.66
CA SER A 228 4.27 -12.14 -4.40
C SER A 228 3.31 -12.82 -5.37
N ASP A 229 2.08 -13.15 -4.93
CA ASP A 229 1.07 -13.78 -5.77
C ASP A 229 0.66 -12.88 -6.95
N LEU A 230 0.50 -11.57 -6.68
CA LEU A 230 0.14 -10.61 -7.72
C LEU A 230 1.27 -10.46 -8.75
N ILE A 231 2.52 -10.39 -8.29
CA ILE A 231 3.69 -10.31 -9.17
C ILE A 231 3.80 -11.58 -10.01
N GLU A 232 3.71 -12.77 -9.41
CA GLU A 232 3.82 -14.04 -10.13
C GLU A 232 2.71 -14.23 -11.16
N ARG A 233 1.47 -13.94 -10.78
CA ARG A 233 0.27 -14.18 -11.63
C ARG A 233 0.08 -13.12 -12.70
N LEU A 234 0.41 -11.87 -12.42
CA LEU A 234 0.07 -10.72 -13.25
C LEU A 234 1.28 -9.92 -13.73
N GLY A 235 2.39 -9.90 -12.99
CA GLY A 235 3.58 -9.11 -13.33
C GLY A 235 4.55 -9.82 -14.27
N GLY A 236 4.46 -11.17 -14.39
CA GLY A 236 5.47 -11.99 -15.04
C GLY A 236 6.62 -12.33 -14.08
N HIS A 237 7.61 -13.12 -14.54
CA HIS A 237 8.72 -13.54 -13.67
C HIS A 237 9.91 -12.58 -13.73
N HIS A 238 10.27 -12.12 -14.94
CA HIS A 238 11.43 -11.26 -15.18
C HIS A 238 11.11 -10.23 -16.25
N VAL A 239 11.76 -9.08 -16.18
CA VAL A 239 11.72 -8.04 -17.19
C VAL A 239 13.13 -7.90 -17.79
N VAL A 240 13.23 -8.01 -19.11
CA VAL A 240 14.43 -7.70 -19.88
C VAL A 240 14.19 -6.38 -20.58
N GLU A 241 14.92 -5.34 -20.18
CA GLU A 241 14.83 -4.00 -20.75
C GLU A 241 16.06 -3.75 -21.63
N PHE A 242 15.84 -3.28 -22.84
CA PHE A 242 16.92 -2.98 -23.77
C PHE A 242 16.58 -1.82 -24.68
N SER A 243 17.61 -1.16 -25.19
CA SER A 243 17.51 -0.18 -26.27
C SER A 243 18.49 -0.48 -27.38
N VAL A 244 18.11 -0.16 -28.61
CA VAL A 244 18.95 -0.38 -29.79
C VAL A 244 19.15 0.95 -30.54
N SER A 245 20.32 1.12 -31.14
CA SER A 245 20.57 2.24 -32.03
C SER A 245 19.73 2.04 -33.30
N SER A 246 18.85 2.99 -33.64
CA SER A 246 18.10 2.94 -34.89
C SER A 246 18.75 3.88 -35.92
N ASN A 247 19.15 3.34 -37.06
CA ASN A 247 19.46 4.13 -38.27
C ASN A 247 18.16 4.43 -39.08
N GLY A 248 17.01 4.47 -38.42
CA GLY A 248 15.71 4.72 -39.06
C GLY A 248 14.56 4.45 -38.10
N THR A 249 13.42 5.06 -38.33
CA THR A 249 12.16 4.91 -37.60
C THR A 249 11.91 3.47 -37.19
N LEU A 250 11.81 3.22 -35.87
CA LEU A 250 11.30 1.95 -35.30
C LEU A 250 9.90 1.75 -35.87
N SER A 251 9.76 0.85 -36.82
CA SER A 251 8.53 0.58 -37.54
C SER A 251 7.75 -0.46 -36.74
N GLU A 252 6.40 -0.40 -36.80
CA GLU A 252 5.44 -1.37 -36.24
C GLU A 252 5.77 -2.85 -36.60
N LYS A 253 6.61 -3.08 -37.61
CA LYS A 253 7.10 -4.40 -37.99
C LYS A 253 8.05 -5.05 -36.96
N LYS A 254 8.72 -4.27 -36.09
CA LYS A 254 9.70 -4.81 -35.13
C LYS A 254 9.04 -5.38 -33.89
N ASP A 255 7.84 -4.95 -33.54
CA ASP A 255 7.06 -5.49 -32.41
C ASP A 255 6.82 -7.00 -32.55
N GLY A 256 6.60 -7.49 -33.77
CA GLY A 256 6.43 -8.92 -34.08
C GLY A 256 7.68 -9.76 -33.81
N ILE A 257 8.87 -9.21 -34.01
CA ILE A 257 10.14 -9.91 -33.80
C ILE A 257 10.35 -10.18 -32.31
N TRP A 258 10.19 -9.17 -31.48
CA TRP A 258 10.39 -9.28 -30.04
C TRP A 258 9.38 -10.20 -29.37
N ARG A 259 8.12 -10.21 -29.85
CA ARG A 259 7.06 -11.11 -29.36
C ARG A 259 7.31 -12.59 -29.72
N SER A 260 8.07 -12.85 -30.78
CA SER A 260 8.38 -14.21 -31.22
C SER A 260 9.58 -14.84 -30.49
N LEU A 261 10.28 -14.09 -29.65
CA LEU A 261 11.42 -14.60 -28.89
C LEU A 261 10.98 -15.64 -27.84
N PRO A 262 11.85 -16.63 -27.55
CA PRO A 262 11.54 -17.67 -26.57
C PRO A 262 11.16 -17.08 -25.21
N SER A 263 10.13 -17.61 -24.56
CA SER A 263 9.68 -17.23 -23.20
C SER A 263 9.16 -15.81 -23.05
N VAL A 264 9.00 -15.04 -24.10
CA VAL A 264 8.39 -13.70 -24.05
C VAL A 264 6.88 -13.85 -23.91
N GLU A 265 6.32 -13.19 -22.88
CA GLU A 265 4.87 -13.12 -22.63
C GLU A 265 4.25 -11.84 -23.16
N SER A 266 4.96 -10.73 -23.01
CA SER A 266 4.52 -9.43 -23.49
C SER A 266 5.71 -8.53 -23.83
N VAL A 267 5.47 -7.60 -24.77
CA VAL A 267 6.43 -6.59 -25.21
C VAL A 267 5.81 -5.24 -24.99
N ARG A 268 6.59 -4.31 -24.49
CA ARG A 268 6.23 -2.91 -24.32
C ARG A 268 7.36 -2.02 -24.80
N GLU A 269 7.01 -0.90 -25.40
CA GLU A 269 7.96 0.14 -25.81
C GLU A 269 7.55 1.46 -25.17
N ASP A 270 8.51 2.15 -24.56
CA ASP A 270 8.35 3.44 -23.92
C ASP A 270 9.61 4.28 -24.16
N ASP A 271 9.48 5.41 -24.82
CA ASP A 271 10.59 6.34 -25.16
C ASP A 271 11.84 5.66 -25.77
N GLY A 272 11.65 4.64 -26.62
CA GLY A 272 12.75 3.91 -27.26
C GLY A 272 13.42 2.85 -26.35
N LEU A 273 12.93 2.64 -25.14
CA LEU A 273 13.27 1.53 -24.27
C LEU A 273 12.23 0.42 -24.49
N ILE A 274 12.71 -0.78 -24.80
CA ILE A 274 11.86 -1.95 -25.02
C ILE A 274 11.95 -2.85 -23.77
N ALA A 275 10.81 -3.17 -23.19
CA ALA A 275 10.67 -4.05 -22.04
C ALA A 275 9.96 -5.36 -22.44
N LEU A 276 10.62 -6.49 -22.24
CA LEU A 276 10.09 -7.82 -22.45
C LEU A 276 9.78 -8.45 -21.10
N ASN A 277 8.51 -8.81 -20.84
CA ASN A 277 8.18 -9.72 -19.75
C ASN A 277 8.47 -11.15 -20.19
N VAL A 278 9.31 -11.84 -19.43
CA VAL A 278 9.83 -13.17 -19.81
C VAL A 278 9.80 -14.16 -18.65
N LYS A 279 9.50 -15.43 -18.95
CA LYS A 279 9.55 -16.49 -17.94
C LYS A 279 10.99 -16.97 -17.66
N GLN A 280 11.78 -17.05 -18.70
CA GLN A 280 13.11 -17.68 -18.67
C GLN A 280 14.13 -16.78 -19.38
N PRO A 281 14.72 -15.79 -18.66
CA PRO A 281 15.63 -14.82 -19.27
C PRO A 281 16.85 -15.48 -19.91
N HIS A 282 17.32 -16.61 -19.38
CA HIS A 282 18.44 -17.37 -19.95
C HIS A 282 18.19 -17.94 -21.35
N LEU A 283 16.92 -18.11 -21.74
CA LEU A 283 16.56 -18.47 -23.12
C LEU A 283 16.30 -17.23 -23.98
N THR A 284 15.69 -16.20 -23.39
CA THR A 284 15.30 -14.99 -24.13
C THR A 284 16.51 -14.14 -24.50
N ILE A 285 17.48 -13.95 -23.57
CA ILE A 285 18.60 -13.01 -23.78
C ILE A 285 19.49 -13.46 -24.95
N PRO A 286 19.94 -14.71 -25.07
CA PRO A 286 20.70 -15.13 -26.26
C PRO A 286 19.93 -14.93 -27.57
N ALA A 287 18.66 -15.31 -27.58
CA ALA A 287 17.80 -15.14 -28.78
C ALA A 287 17.57 -13.67 -29.14
N LEU A 288 17.50 -12.77 -28.13
CA LEU A 288 17.40 -11.33 -28.33
C LEU A 288 18.67 -10.78 -28.98
N LEU A 289 19.85 -11.16 -28.47
CA LEU A 289 21.13 -10.72 -29.04
C LEU A 289 21.27 -11.18 -30.49
N ASP A 290 20.94 -12.44 -30.79
CA ASP A 290 20.93 -12.96 -32.15
C ASP A 290 19.95 -12.22 -33.08
N ALA A 291 18.80 -11.81 -32.56
CA ALA A 291 17.82 -11.06 -33.33
C ALA A 291 18.30 -9.62 -33.62
N ILE A 292 18.91 -8.95 -32.64
CA ILE A 292 19.51 -7.61 -32.80
C ILE A 292 20.61 -7.64 -33.87
N ASP A 293 21.49 -8.66 -33.86
CA ASP A 293 22.55 -8.82 -34.85
C ASP A 293 22.02 -9.08 -36.27
N ARG A 294 20.96 -9.92 -36.40
CA ARG A 294 20.30 -10.18 -37.70
C ARG A 294 19.65 -8.93 -38.30
N GLU A 295 19.10 -8.06 -37.45
CA GLU A 295 18.49 -6.80 -37.89
C GLU A 295 19.52 -5.70 -38.20
N GLY A 296 20.82 -5.97 -38.00
CA GLY A 296 21.90 -5.02 -38.24
C GLY A 296 21.84 -3.78 -37.33
N THR A 297 21.21 -3.90 -36.17
CA THR A 297 21.13 -2.87 -35.14
C THR A 297 22.13 -3.13 -34.04
N HIS A 298 22.51 -2.08 -33.28
CA HIS A 298 23.46 -2.25 -32.17
C HIS A 298 22.76 -2.04 -30.84
N LEU A 299 22.98 -2.98 -29.91
CA LEU A 299 22.53 -2.89 -28.54
C LEU A 299 23.22 -1.71 -27.85
N GLN A 300 22.45 -0.79 -27.28
CA GLN A 300 22.94 0.35 -26.51
C GLN A 300 22.85 0.10 -25.00
N HIS A 301 21.78 -0.51 -24.57
CA HIS A 301 21.50 -0.81 -23.17
C HIS A 301 20.81 -2.16 -23.05
N LEU A 302 21.18 -2.94 -22.03
CA LEU A 302 20.49 -4.17 -21.63
C LEU A 302 20.55 -4.29 -20.11
N THR A 303 19.39 -4.43 -19.50
CA THR A 303 19.28 -4.76 -18.07
C THR A 303 18.24 -5.84 -17.86
N THR A 304 18.36 -6.53 -16.74
CA THR A 304 17.37 -7.51 -16.32
C THR A 304 16.98 -7.25 -14.89
N ARG A 305 15.69 -7.32 -14.58
CA ARG A 305 15.19 -7.23 -13.21
C ARG A 305 14.06 -8.23 -12.98
N GLN A 306 13.80 -8.55 -11.73
CA GLN A 306 12.59 -9.27 -11.37
C GLN A 306 11.37 -8.36 -11.61
N ALA A 307 10.25 -8.96 -11.96
CA ALA A 307 8.99 -8.23 -12.02
C ALA A 307 8.62 -7.70 -10.62
N SER A 308 7.96 -6.56 -10.60
CA SER A 308 7.51 -5.86 -9.39
C SER A 308 6.01 -5.56 -9.47
N LEU A 309 5.42 -5.05 -8.39
CA LEU A 309 4.04 -4.55 -8.41
C LEU A 309 3.83 -3.46 -9.46
N GLU A 310 4.87 -2.72 -9.84
CA GLU A 310 4.78 -1.74 -10.93
C GLU A 310 4.40 -2.40 -12.26
N ASN A 311 5.00 -3.56 -12.58
CA ASN A 311 4.64 -4.33 -13.78
C ASN A 311 3.19 -4.81 -13.72
N VAL A 312 2.74 -5.25 -12.54
CA VAL A 312 1.35 -5.64 -12.29
C VAL A 312 0.40 -4.47 -12.56
N PHE A 313 0.69 -3.32 -11.95
CA PHE A 313 -0.13 -2.12 -12.06
C PHE A 313 -0.23 -1.65 -13.52
N VAL A 314 0.90 -1.53 -14.19
CA VAL A 314 0.96 -1.14 -15.60
C VAL A 314 0.18 -2.10 -16.50
N ARG A 315 0.29 -3.42 -16.24
CA ARG A 315 -0.44 -4.43 -17.00
C ARG A 315 -1.96 -4.32 -16.83
N LEU A 316 -2.42 -4.02 -15.62
CA LEU A 316 -3.84 -3.91 -15.30
C LEU A 316 -4.47 -2.61 -15.78
N THR A 317 -3.74 -1.49 -15.70
CA THR A 317 -4.27 -0.14 -15.94
C THR A 317 -3.82 0.49 -17.24
N GLY A 318 -2.76 -0.07 -17.88
CA GLY A 318 -2.14 0.50 -19.08
C GLY A 318 -1.33 1.78 -18.84
N ARG A 319 -1.14 2.19 -17.58
CA ARG A 319 -0.43 3.43 -17.19
C ARG A 319 0.52 3.21 -16.02
N HIS A 320 1.57 4.03 -15.92
CA HIS A 320 2.43 4.08 -14.73
C HIS A 320 1.73 4.88 -13.62
N LEU A 321 1.99 4.50 -12.35
CA LEU A 321 1.80 5.42 -11.23
C LEU A 321 2.91 6.49 -11.37
N ARG A 322 2.57 7.68 -11.86
CA ARG A 322 3.52 8.79 -11.90
C ARG A 322 3.66 9.33 -10.49
N GLU A 323 4.90 9.48 -10.05
CA GLU A 323 5.25 10.39 -8.96
C GLU A 323 5.02 11.82 -9.52
N GLU A 324 4.01 12.53 -8.98
CA GLU A 324 3.88 13.99 -9.17
C GLU A 324 4.68 14.71 -8.11
#